data_71173b81c8501d6c56e46f523dc37380
#
_entry.id   71173b81c8501d6c56e46f523dc37380
#
_cell.length_a   1.000
_cell.length_b   1.000
_cell.length_c   1.000
_cell.angle_alpha   90.00
_cell.angle_beta   90.00
_cell.angle_gamma   90.00
#
_symmetry.space_group_name_H-M   'P 1'
#
loop_
_entity.id
_entity.type
_entity.pdbx_description
1 polymer ?
#
loop_
_entity_poly.entity_id
_entity_poly.type
_entity_poly.pdbx_seq_one_letter_code
_entity_poly.pdbx_strand_id
1 'polypeptide(L)'
;TTGLPENWKAPVTDLNNWPRMIQIAWVLCDATGNKIETEVHIIKPDGFIIPKEASDVHGISTEKAIREGVPLIEVLNKFNAAVSKSDYIIAHNISFDEKIMGAELLRNQVQSDFESTRKLCTMKSSTDYCQVPGLYGYKWPTLSELHIKLFGADFEDAHDALVDISITEKC
;
A
#
# COMPACT_ATOMS: atom_id res chain seq x y z
N THR A 1 3.05 5.78 -5.24
CA THR A 1 3.36 7.06 -4.58
C THR A 1 4.24 7.94 -5.46
N THR A 2 4.44 9.22 -5.09
CA THR A 2 5.34 10.14 -5.83
C THR A 2 6.83 9.84 -5.64
N GLY A 3 7.19 8.80 -4.91
CA GLY A 3 8.57 8.38 -4.65
C GLY A 3 8.70 7.70 -3.29
N LEU A 4 9.89 7.79 -2.72
CA LEU A 4 10.22 7.26 -1.39
C LEU A 4 10.47 8.40 -0.41
N PRO A 5 10.33 8.19 0.91
CA PRO A 5 10.66 9.21 1.91
C PRO A 5 12.17 9.45 1.98
N GLU A 6 12.57 10.67 2.30
CA GLU A 6 13.99 10.99 2.53
C GLU A 6 14.51 10.32 3.82
N ASN A 7 13.67 10.28 4.84
CA ASN A 7 13.98 9.66 6.13
C ASN A 7 12.90 8.66 6.55
N TRP A 8 13.21 7.38 6.49
CA TRP A 8 12.31 6.28 6.90
C TRP A 8 11.91 6.29 8.38
N LYS A 9 12.67 6.98 9.22
CA LYS A 9 12.42 7.08 10.67
C LYS A 9 11.64 8.33 11.05
N ALA A 10 11.32 9.20 10.10
CA ALA A 10 10.56 10.42 10.37
C ALA A 10 9.18 10.09 10.96
N PRO A 11 8.66 10.92 11.87
CA PRO A 11 7.30 10.78 12.35
C PRO A 11 6.31 11.02 11.19
N VAL A 12 5.13 10.45 11.27
CA VAL A 12 4.08 10.62 10.23
C VAL A 12 3.65 12.10 10.09
N THR A 13 3.84 12.88 11.14
CA THR A 13 3.55 14.33 11.19
C THR A 13 4.53 15.17 10.37
N ASP A 14 5.69 14.63 10.00
CA ASP A 14 6.60 15.30 9.06
C ASP A 14 6.09 15.10 7.62
N LEU A 15 5.06 15.87 7.28
CA LEU A 15 4.33 15.74 6.03
C LEU A 15 5.18 16.02 4.79
N ASN A 16 6.28 16.78 4.91
CA ASN A 16 7.18 17.06 3.79
C ASN A 16 8.07 15.85 3.46
N ASN A 17 8.34 15.00 4.44
CA ASN A 17 9.16 13.79 4.24
C ASN A 17 8.40 12.68 3.50
N TRP A 18 7.06 12.59 3.66
CA TRP A 18 6.30 11.48 3.13
C TRP A 18 5.76 11.78 1.73
N PRO A 19 6.01 10.90 0.74
CA PRO A 19 5.51 11.08 -0.61
C PRO A 19 3.99 11.10 -0.66
N ARG A 20 3.43 11.65 -1.75
CA ARG A 20 1.99 11.72 -1.98
C ARG A 20 1.48 10.39 -2.53
N MET A 21 0.28 10.03 -2.14
CA MET A 21 -0.41 8.85 -2.69
C MET A 21 -0.84 9.10 -4.14
N ILE A 22 -0.57 8.13 -5.02
CA ILE A 22 -0.94 8.18 -6.45
C ILE A 22 -1.94 7.12 -6.82
N GLN A 23 -1.84 5.95 -6.18
CA GLN A 23 -2.76 4.84 -6.38
C GLN A 23 -2.94 4.13 -5.04
N ILE A 24 -4.13 3.62 -4.80
CA ILE A 24 -4.45 2.74 -3.69
C ILE A 24 -5.36 1.63 -4.19
N ALA A 25 -5.15 0.43 -3.65
CA ALA A 25 -6.07 -0.69 -3.81
C ALA A 25 -6.28 -1.39 -2.47
N TRP A 26 -7.48 -1.90 -2.24
CA TRP A 26 -7.77 -2.77 -1.11
C TRP A 26 -8.80 -3.82 -1.47
N VAL A 27 -8.76 -4.91 -0.72
CA VAL A 27 -9.78 -5.96 -0.71
C VAL A 27 -10.31 -6.06 0.71
N LEU A 28 -11.61 -5.98 0.89
CA LEU A 28 -12.28 -6.29 2.14
C LEU A 28 -12.77 -7.74 2.08
N CYS A 29 -12.35 -8.55 3.04
CA CYS A 29 -12.77 -9.94 3.17
C CYS A 29 -13.58 -10.14 4.46
N ASP A 30 -14.44 -11.16 4.46
CA ASP A 30 -15.07 -11.63 5.67
C ASP A 30 -14.11 -12.49 6.53
N ALA A 31 -14.55 -12.92 7.70
CA ALA A 31 -13.74 -13.74 8.63
C ALA A 31 -13.36 -15.13 8.06
N THR A 32 -13.93 -15.54 6.94
CA THR A 32 -13.64 -16.81 6.26
C THR A 32 -12.77 -16.61 5.02
N GLY A 33 -12.37 -15.36 4.73
CA GLY A 33 -11.52 -14.99 3.60
C GLY A 33 -12.28 -14.75 2.29
N ASN A 34 -13.62 -14.73 2.30
CA ASN A 34 -14.37 -14.39 1.09
C ASN A 34 -14.33 -12.89 0.83
N LYS A 35 -14.09 -12.52 -0.43
CA LYS A 35 -14.11 -11.11 -0.86
C LYS A 35 -15.50 -10.51 -0.76
N ILE A 36 -15.60 -9.41 -0.02
CA ILE A 36 -16.81 -8.58 0.09
C ILE A 36 -16.74 -7.42 -0.89
N GLU A 37 -15.56 -6.79 -1.00
CA GLU A 37 -15.35 -5.57 -1.77
C GLU A 37 -13.92 -5.56 -2.31
N THR A 38 -13.75 -5.06 -3.53
CA THR A 38 -12.43 -4.74 -4.11
C THR A 38 -12.50 -3.35 -4.70
N GLU A 39 -11.60 -2.48 -4.29
CA GLU A 39 -11.52 -1.10 -4.76
C GLU A 39 -10.11 -0.79 -5.26
N VAL A 40 -10.03 -0.06 -6.36
CA VAL A 40 -8.79 0.45 -6.96
C VAL A 40 -9.01 1.88 -7.40
N HIS A 41 -8.17 2.80 -6.95
CA HIS A 41 -8.29 4.21 -7.28
C HIS A 41 -6.96 4.81 -7.66
N ILE A 42 -6.91 5.48 -8.80
CA ILE A 42 -5.88 6.48 -9.10
C ILE A 42 -6.29 7.77 -8.40
N ILE A 43 -5.34 8.41 -7.72
CA ILE A 43 -5.58 9.66 -7.01
C ILE A 43 -5.31 10.84 -7.93
N LYS A 44 -6.27 11.74 -8.05
CA LYS A 44 -6.10 12.99 -8.78
C LYS A 44 -5.12 13.89 -8.03
N PRO A 45 -3.99 14.30 -8.64
CA PRO A 45 -3.05 15.22 -8.01
C PRO A 45 -3.70 16.57 -7.69
N ASP A 46 -3.47 17.05 -6.47
CA ASP A 46 -3.88 18.36 -6.01
C ASP A 46 -2.65 19.10 -5.46
N GLY A 47 -2.21 20.13 -6.16
CA GLY A 47 -1.06 20.94 -5.79
C GLY A 47 0.32 20.29 -5.95
N PHE A 48 0.42 19.15 -6.65
CA PHE A 48 1.69 18.48 -6.94
C PHE A 48 1.69 17.82 -8.32
N ILE A 49 2.89 17.48 -8.80
CA ILE A 49 3.10 16.70 -10.03
C ILE A 49 3.70 15.34 -9.64
N ILE A 50 3.47 14.33 -10.48
CA ILE A 50 4.09 13.02 -10.34
C ILE A 50 5.47 13.07 -10.99
N PRO A 51 6.57 12.84 -10.25
CA PRO A 51 7.91 12.79 -10.83
C PRO A 51 8.01 11.70 -11.90
N LYS A 52 8.82 11.98 -12.93
CA LYS A 52 9.00 11.02 -14.03
C LYS A 52 9.51 9.66 -13.52
N GLU A 53 10.45 9.68 -12.59
CA GLU A 53 11.06 8.49 -11.99
C GLU A 53 9.99 7.60 -11.31
N ALA A 54 9.02 8.20 -10.62
CA ALA A 54 7.91 7.48 -10.02
C ALA A 54 6.95 6.94 -11.10
N SER A 55 6.62 7.78 -12.09
CA SER A 55 5.77 7.40 -13.23
C SER A 55 6.36 6.23 -14.03
N ASP A 56 7.68 6.19 -14.21
CA ASP A 56 8.38 5.10 -14.91
C ASP A 56 8.27 3.75 -14.14
N VAL A 57 8.07 3.79 -12.82
CA VAL A 57 7.91 2.59 -11.98
C VAL A 57 6.46 2.06 -12.02
N HIS A 58 5.46 2.91 -11.79
CA HIS A 58 4.05 2.47 -11.64
C HIS A 58 3.16 2.81 -12.84
N GLY A 59 3.70 3.39 -13.93
CA GLY A 59 2.97 3.64 -15.17
C GLY A 59 1.88 4.73 -15.11
N ILE A 60 1.85 5.56 -14.05
CA ILE A 60 0.84 6.60 -13.86
C ILE A 60 1.50 7.97 -13.99
N SER A 61 1.30 8.64 -15.14
CA SER A 61 1.76 10.01 -15.34
C SER A 61 0.82 11.03 -14.67
N THR A 62 1.30 12.27 -14.52
CA THR A 62 0.46 13.37 -14.03
C THR A 62 -0.78 13.57 -14.89
N GLU A 63 -0.65 13.52 -16.23
CA GLU A 63 -1.74 13.68 -17.18
C GLU A 63 -2.78 12.55 -17.02
N LYS A 64 -2.31 11.30 -16.89
CA LYS A 64 -3.19 10.13 -16.63
C LYS A 64 -3.94 10.31 -15.32
N ALA A 65 -3.24 10.69 -14.25
CA ALA A 65 -3.84 10.88 -12.94
C ALA A 65 -4.83 12.06 -12.88
N ILE A 66 -4.60 13.13 -13.66
CA ILE A 66 -5.57 14.22 -13.80
C ILE A 66 -6.83 13.77 -14.53
N ARG A 67 -6.69 12.98 -15.60
CA ARG A 67 -7.79 12.51 -16.45
C ARG A 67 -8.65 11.44 -15.78
N GLU A 68 -8.02 10.48 -15.09
CA GLU A 68 -8.64 9.24 -14.60
C GLU A 68 -8.77 9.22 -13.07
N GLY A 69 -8.06 10.11 -12.39
CA GLY A 69 -7.97 10.10 -10.93
C GLY A 69 -9.22 10.66 -10.24
N VAL A 70 -9.46 10.12 -9.06
CA VAL A 70 -10.54 10.53 -8.14
C VAL A 70 -9.95 11.46 -7.06
N PRO A 71 -10.70 12.46 -6.56
CA PRO A 71 -10.27 13.29 -5.45
C PRO A 71 -9.88 12.43 -4.23
N LEU A 72 -8.72 12.70 -3.64
CA LEU A 72 -8.20 11.89 -2.53
C LEU A 72 -9.19 11.79 -1.36
N ILE A 73 -9.89 12.89 -1.03
CA ILE A 73 -10.85 12.91 0.09
C ILE A 73 -11.99 11.88 -0.09
N GLU A 74 -12.46 11.67 -1.31
CA GLU A 74 -13.50 10.68 -1.60
C GLU A 74 -12.97 9.26 -1.36
N VAL A 75 -11.73 9.01 -1.79
CA VAL A 75 -11.07 7.71 -1.62
C VAL A 75 -10.77 7.43 -0.16
N LEU A 76 -10.28 8.42 0.60
CA LEU A 76 -10.04 8.29 2.05
C LEU A 76 -11.34 7.98 2.81
N ASN A 77 -12.47 8.58 2.44
CA ASN A 77 -13.76 8.28 3.06
C ASN A 77 -14.24 6.85 2.77
N LYS A 78 -14.06 6.36 1.54
CA LYS A 78 -14.36 4.97 1.18
C LYS A 78 -13.46 3.99 1.95
N PHE A 79 -12.16 4.26 1.98
CA PHE A 79 -11.20 3.44 2.71
C PHE A 79 -11.54 3.39 4.21
N ASN A 80 -11.89 4.52 4.82
CA ASN A 80 -12.33 4.57 6.21
C ASN A 80 -13.58 3.71 6.46
N ALA A 81 -14.54 3.71 5.54
CA ALA A 81 -15.72 2.86 5.65
C ALA A 81 -15.38 1.36 5.57
N ALA A 82 -14.32 0.98 4.86
CA ALA A 82 -13.80 -0.39 4.87
C ALA A 82 -13.05 -0.70 6.17
N VAL A 83 -12.17 0.21 6.63
CA VAL A 83 -11.43 0.08 7.88
C VAL A 83 -12.36 -0.09 9.09
N SER A 84 -13.44 0.69 9.18
CA SER A 84 -14.40 0.60 10.29
C SER A 84 -15.14 -0.74 10.39
N LYS A 85 -15.08 -1.56 9.35
CA LYS A 85 -15.64 -2.92 9.30
C LYS A 85 -14.60 -4.01 9.51
N SER A 86 -13.32 -3.64 9.67
CA SER A 86 -12.19 -4.57 9.66
C SER A 86 -11.60 -4.74 11.05
N ASP A 87 -11.31 -5.98 11.44
CA ASP A 87 -10.55 -6.28 12.65
C ASP A 87 -9.04 -6.15 12.43
N TYR A 88 -8.59 -6.36 11.18
CA TYR A 88 -7.18 -6.34 10.77
C TYR A 88 -6.99 -5.61 9.46
N ILE A 89 -5.86 -4.93 9.34
CA ILE A 89 -5.32 -4.43 8.08
C ILE A 89 -4.06 -5.25 7.77
N ILE A 90 -4.03 -5.84 6.59
CA ILE A 90 -2.96 -6.73 6.15
C ILE A 90 -2.30 -6.15 4.92
N ALA A 91 -0.97 -6.05 4.91
CA ALA A 91 -0.22 -5.64 3.73
C ALA A 91 1.19 -6.26 3.73
N HIS A 92 1.82 -6.29 2.56
CA HIS A 92 3.23 -6.65 2.43
C HIS A 92 4.10 -5.40 2.63
N ASN A 93 4.93 -5.38 3.69
CA ASN A 93 5.66 -4.19 4.16
C ASN A 93 4.75 -3.04 4.65
N ILE A 94 3.72 -3.40 5.42
CA ILE A 94 2.67 -2.48 5.92
C ILE A 94 3.21 -1.20 6.57
N SER A 95 4.44 -1.21 7.08
CA SER A 95 5.04 -0.02 7.70
C SER A 95 5.20 1.17 6.75
N PHE A 96 5.34 0.91 5.46
CA PHE A 96 5.31 1.97 4.44
C PHE A 96 3.90 2.50 4.23
N ASP A 97 2.92 1.61 4.05
CA ASP A 97 1.52 1.98 3.85
C ASP A 97 0.96 2.74 5.05
N GLU A 98 1.34 2.37 6.28
CA GLU A 98 0.97 3.10 7.50
C GLU A 98 1.42 4.56 7.46
N LYS A 99 2.64 4.81 6.99
CA LYS A 99 3.18 6.17 6.94
C LYS A 99 2.53 6.99 5.84
N ILE A 100 2.36 6.43 4.66
CA ILE A 100 1.71 7.11 3.52
C ILE A 100 0.26 7.43 3.86
N MET A 101 -0.51 6.43 4.31
CA MET A 101 -1.91 6.62 4.67
C MET A 101 -2.06 7.62 5.82
N GLY A 102 -1.27 7.47 6.90
CA GLY A 102 -1.29 8.39 8.03
C GLY A 102 -0.99 9.83 7.61
N ALA A 103 0.01 10.04 6.74
CA ALA A 103 0.34 11.37 6.24
C ALA A 103 -0.79 11.97 5.39
N GLU A 104 -1.46 11.17 4.54
CA GLU A 104 -2.58 11.67 3.73
C GLU A 104 -3.83 11.94 4.59
N LEU A 105 -4.12 11.12 5.60
CA LEU A 105 -5.19 11.38 6.57
C LEU A 105 -4.96 12.70 7.32
N LEU A 106 -3.72 12.94 7.77
CA LEU A 106 -3.34 14.19 8.44
C LEU A 106 -3.44 15.41 7.51
N ARG A 107 -2.93 15.32 6.27
CA ARG A 107 -3.01 16.42 5.28
C ARG A 107 -4.45 16.83 4.99
N ASN A 108 -5.36 15.85 4.98
CA ASN A 108 -6.77 16.08 4.66
C ASN A 108 -7.65 16.23 5.91
N GLN A 109 -7.08 16.20 7.11
CA GLN A 109 -7.78 16.32 8.40
C GLN A 109 -8.90 15.28 8.55
N VAL A 110 -8.69 14.07 8.03
CA VAL A 110 -9.67 12.97 8.07
C VAL A 110 -9.46 12.16 9.34
N GLN A 111 -10.51 12.01 10.15
CA GLN A 111 -10.53 11.11 11.31
C GLN A 111 -10.67 9.67 10.81
N SER A 112 -9.91 8.75 11.40
CA SER A 112 -9.88 7.35 10.98
C SER A 112 -9.47 6.43 12.12
N ASP A 113 -10.06 5.25 12.17
CA ASP A 113 -9.65 4.15 13.05
C ASP A 113 -8.41 3.41 12.50
N PHE A 114 -7.87 3.85 11.37
CA PHE A 114 -6.72 3.21 10.70
C PHE A 114 -5.53 3.00 11.64
N GLU A 115 -5.19 3.99 12.47
CA GLU A 115 -4.05 3.90 13.38
C GLU A 115 -4.27 2.85 14.48
N SER A 116 -5.48 2.78 15.04
CA SER A 116 -5.86 1.88 16.13
C SER A 116 -6.21 0.45 15.68
N THR A 117 -6.57 0.26 14.40
CA THR A 117 -6.87 -1.06 13.83
C THR A 117 -5.62 -1.94 13.83
N ARG A 118 -5.75 -3.21 14.21
CA ARG A 118 -4.65 -4.18 14.24
C ARG A 118 -4.04 -4.36 12.85
N LYS A 119 -2.72 -4.51 12.81
CA LYS A 119 -1.98 -4.65 11.55
C LYS A 119 -1.18 -5.93 11.50
N LEU A 120 -1.19 -6.58 10.34
CA LEU A 120 -0.38 -7.76 10.05
C LEU A 120 0.47 -7.49 8.82
N CYS A 121 1.76 -7.76 8.94
CA CYS A 121 2.73 -7.59 7.87
C CYS A 121 3.12 -8.94 7.29
N THR A 122 2.67 -9.29 6.09
CA THR A 122 3.00 -10.57 5.46
C THR A 122 4.50 -10.72 5.23
N MET A 123 5.22 -9.62 4.92
CA MET A 123 6.68 -9.62 4.78
C MET A 123 7.39 -10.09 6.07
N LYS A 124 7.03 -9.51 7.21
CA LYS A 124 7.66 -9.87 8.50
C LYS A 124 7.24 -11.25 8.97
N SER A 125 5.96 -11.58 8.85
CA SER A 125 5.40 -12.87 9.30
C SER A 125 5.92 -14.06 8.51
N SER A 126 6.32 -13.87 7.24
CA SER A 126 6.81 -14.93 6.39
C SER A 126 8.34 -15.07 6.34
N THR A 127 9.09 -14.24 7.06
CA THR A 127 10.57 -14.24 7.00
C THR A 127 11.17 -15.60 7.31
N ASP A 128 10.77 -16.22 8.41
CA ASP A 128 11.29 -17.55 8.83
C ASP A 128 10.80 -18.67 7.92
N TYR A 129 9.62 -18.52 7.32
CA TYR A 129 9.09 -19.47 6.35
C TYR A 129 9.82 -19.40 5.01
N CYS A 130 10.06 -18.21 4.49
CA CYS A 130 10.75 -17.99 3.21
C CYS A 130 12.22 -18.35 3.27
N GLN A 131 12.89 -18.07 4.39
CA GLN A 131 14.32 -18.33 4.61
C GLN A 131 15.22 -17.74 3.51
N VAL A 132 14.89 -16.56 3.02
CA VAL A 132 15.69 -15.88 1.99
C VAL A 132 17.01 -15.42 2.60
N PRO A 133 18.18 -15.84 2.04
CA PRO A 133 19.48 -15.51 2.62
C PRO A 133 19.71 -14.00 2.67
N GLY A 134 20.21 -13.49 3.78
CA GLY A 134 20.67 -12.12 3.98
C GLY A 134 22.07 -12.07 4.60
N LEU A 135 22.62 -10.88 4.81
CA LEU A 135 23.98 -10.69 5.33
C LEU A 135 24.17 -11.24 6.77
N TYR A 136 23.10 -11.20 7.59
CA TYR A 136 23.15 -11.57 9.01
C TYR A 136 22.02 -12.55 9.38
N GLY A 137 21.67 -13.46 8.49
CA GLY A 137 20.56 -14.40 8.64
C GLY A 137 19.54 -14.27 7.52
N TYR A 138 18.26 -14.50 7.81
CA TYR A 138 17.23 -14.33 6.79
C TYR A 138 16.86 -12.85 6.62
N LYS A 139 16.79 -12.39 5.37
CA LYS A 139 16.24 -11.08 5.03
C LYS A 139 14.71 -11.14 4.93
N TRP A 140 14.07 -10.00 5.03
CA TRP A 140 12.66 -9.87 4.71
C TRP A 140 12.42 -10.21 3.23
N PRO A 141 11.50 -11.13 2.91
CA PRO A 141 11.22 -11.47 1.53
C PRO A 141 10.50 -10.32 0.81
N THR A 142 10.73 -10.19 -0.48
CA THR A 142 9.86 -9.40 -1.36
C THR A 142 8.52 -10.14 -1.56
N LEU A 143 7.50 -9.47 -2.09
CA LEU A 143 6.22 -10.11 -2.41
C LEU A 143 6.41 -11.24 -3.43
N SER A 144 7.26 -11.04 -4.46
CA SER A 144 7.63 -12.07 -5.43
C SER A 144 8.32 -13.28 -4.76
N GLU A 145 9.28 -13.05 -3.87
CA GLU A 145 9.95 -14.15 -3.15
C GLU A 145 8.98 -14.95 -2.29
N LEU A 146 8.01 -14.28 -1.63
CA LEU A 146 6.95 -14.95 -0.87
C LEU A 146 6.04 -15.75 -1.81
N HIS A 147 5.59 -15.16 -2.91
CA HIS A 147 4.73 -15.83 -3.89
C HIS A 147 5.40 -17.05 -4.52
N ILE A 148 6.68 -16.92 -4.93
CA ILE A 148 7.46 -18.05 -5.44
C ILE A 148 7.57 -19.17 -4.39
N LYS A 149 7.81 -18.80 -3.12
CA LYS A 149 7.91 -19.79 -2.03
C LYS A 149 6.62 -20.53 -1.77
N LEU A 150 5.47 -19.88 -1.91
CA LEU A 150 4.14 -20.47 -1.68
C LEU A 150 3.63 -21.27 -2.88
N PHE A 151 3.84 -20.75 -4.09
CA PHE A 151 3.17 -21.24 -5.30
C PHE A 151 4.11 -21.79 -6.38
N GLY A 152 5.42 -21.64 -6.21
CA GLY A 152 6.44 -22.15 -7.15
C GLY A 152 6.63 -21.33 -8.42
N ALA A 153 5.98 -20.17 -8.54
CA ALA A 153 6.06 -19.28 -9.71
C ALA A 153 6.08 -17.82 -9.28
N ASP A 154 6.70 -16.96 -10.10
CA ASP A 154 6.61 -15.50 -9.96
C ASP A 154 5.32 -14.99 -10.61
N PHE A 155 5.03 -13.70 -10.45
CA PHE A 155 3.90 -13.00 -11.07
C PHE A 155 4.39 -11.80 -11.87
N GLU A 156 3.64 -11.43 -12.90
CA GLU A 156 3.91 -10.28 -13.76
C GLU A 156 3.26 -9.00 -13.18
N ASP A 157 3.66 -7.84 -13.71
CA ASP A 157 3.10 -6.52 -13.38
C ASP A 157 3.20 -6.12 -11.90
N ALA A 158 4.28 -6.52 -11.20
CA ALA A 158 4.62 -5.97 -9.90
C ALA A 158 4.64 -4.43 -9.95
N HIS A 159 4.22 -3.77 -8.85
CA HIS A 159 4.02 -2.32 -8.70
C HIS A 159 2.72 -1.76 -9.31
N ASP A 160 1.83 -2.57 -9.85
CA ASP A 160 0.41 -2.23 -9.99
C ASP A 160 -0.32 -2.56 -8.68
N ALA A 161 -1.03 -1.58 -8.10
CA ALA A 161 -1.63 -1.77 -6.77
C ALA A 161 -2.71 -2.86 -6.75
N LEU A 162 -3.42 -3.10 -7.88
CA LEU A 162 -4.40 -4.18 -7.97
C LEU A 162 -3.72 -5.55 -8.02
N VAL A 163 -2.62 -5.66 -8.77
CA VAL A 163 -1.84 -6.90 -8.82
C VAL A 163 -1.25 -7.20 -7.45
N ASP A 164 -0.57 -6.23 -6.85
CA ASP A 164 0.09 -6.39 -5.55
C ASP A 164 -0.90 -6.79 -4.45
N ILE A 165 -2.10 -6.16 -4.40
CA ILE A 165 -3.12 -6.53 -3.39
C ILE A 165 -3.71 -7.92 -3.66
N SER A 166 -3.92 -8.30 -4.94
CA SER A 166 -4.43 -9.61 -5.31
C SER A 166 -3.44 -10.74 -4.98
N ILE A 167 -2.15 -10.46 -5.11
CA ILE A 167 -1.08 -11.39 -4.71
C ILE A 167 -0.95 -11.44 -3.19
N THR A 168 -0.99 -10.29 -2.51
CA THR A 168 -0.93 -10.24 -1.04
C THR A 168 -2.09 -11.01 -0.40
N GLU A 169 -3.28 -10.93 -0.98
CA GLU A 169 -4.46 -11.67 -0.50
C GLU A 169 -4.30 -13.19 -0.63
N LYS A 170 -3.61 -13.66 -1.68
CA LYS A 170 -3.33 -15.09 -1.86
C LYS A 170 -2.25 -15.61 -0.92
N CYS A 171 -1.33 -14.74 -0.49
CA CYS A 171 -0.22 -15.07 0.39
C CYS A 171 -0.60 -15.01 1.87
#